data_4f7b206784fcb9596ab4aec3064e0d5a
#
_entry.id   4f7b206784fcb9596ab4aec3064e0d5a
#
_cell.length_a   1.000
_cell.length_b   1.000
_cell.length_c   1.000
_cell.angle_alpha   90.00
_cell.angle_beta   90.00
_cell.angle_gamma   90.00
#
_symmetry.space_group_name_H-M   'P 1'
#
loop_
_entity.id
_entity.type
_entity.pdbx_description
1 polymer ?
#
loop_
_entity_poly.entity_id
_entity_poly.type
_entity_poly.pdbx_seq_one_letter_code
_entity_poly.pdbx_strand_id
1 'polypeptide(L)'
;MKLNWGAGIAILYMGFVVMILLLVGMSASQKIDLVTDQYYEEELRFQDKINKTNHAKALTDPLVWEVTEQGIRINYPESFSENNLAGTVKLYCPSDNTKDKTFPVKSISHTQLIAASDLDSGRYYLQIDWQNGKETYWNEGVVVINKVAKN
;
A
#
# COMPACT_ATOMS: atom_id res chain seq x y z
N MET A 1 49.18 -1.99 -48.15
CA MET A 1 47.85 -2.23 -48.77
C MET A 1 47.17 -0.85 -48.86
N LYS A 2 46.86 -0.38 -50.11
CA LYS A 2 46.12 0.88 -50.28
C LYS A 2 44.62 0.53 -50.13
N LEU A 3 44.04 0.92 -49.01
CA LEU A 3 42.61 0.82 -48.88
C LEU A 3 41.92 1.65 -49.94
N ASN A 4 41.19 0.99 -50.82
CA ASN A 4 40.38 1.64 -51.82
C ASN A 4 39.25 2.39 -51.10
N TRP A 5 38.95 3.61 -51.52
CA TRP A 5 37.93 4.48 -50.95
C TRP A 5 36.58 3.76 -50.79
N GLY A 6 36.20 2.95 -51.79
CA GLY A 6 35.02 2.10 -51.74
C GLY A 6 35.05 1.03 -50.63
N ALA A 7 36.22 0.45 -50.33
CA ALA A 7 36.37 -0.52 -49.26
C ALA A 7 36.19 0.16 -47.87
N GLY A 8 36.62 1.41 -47.73
CA GLY A 8 36.41 2.19 -46.52
C GLY A 8 34.92 2.42 -46.22
N ILE A 9 34.13 2.77 -47.21
CA ILE A 9 32.68 2.95 -47.11
C ILE A 9 32.00 1.62 -46.76
N ALA A 10 32.39 0.52 -47.40
CA ALA A 10 31.82 -0.79 -47.14
C ALA A 10 32.07 -1.25 -45.69
N ILE A 11 33.27 -1.02 -45.15
CA ILE A 11 33.63 -1.35 -43.78
C ILE A 11 32.80 -0.50 -42.79
N LEU A 12 32.65 0.80 -43.04
CA LEU A 12 31.85 1.69 -42.20
C LEU A 12 30.38 1.28 -42.19
N TYR A 13 29.82 0.98 -43.36
CA TYR A 13 28.45 0.50 -43.49
C TYR A 13 28.22 -0.84 -42.76
N MET A 14 29.15 -1.79 -42.94
CA MET A 14 29.09 -3.09 -42.25
C MET A 14 29.17 -2.92 -40.73
N GLY A 15 30.06 -2.03 -40.25
CA GLY A 15 30.14 -1.70 -38.82
C GLY A 15 28.84 -1.12 -38.27
N PHE A 16 28.19 -0.26 -39.03
CA PHE A 16 26.90 0.31 -38.64
C PHE A 16 25.82 -0.77 -38.61
N VAL A 17 25.74 -1.66 -39.58
CA VAL A 17 24.77 -2.77 -39.58
C VAL A 17 24.99 -3.69 -38.37
N VAL A 18 26.22 -4.06 -38.04
CA VAL A 18 26.55 -4.87 -36.88
C VAL A 18 26.13 -4.17 -35.60
N MET A 19 26.39 -2.86 -35.48
CA MET A 19 25.96 -2.08 -34.31
C MET A 19 24.45 -2.09 -34.16
N ILE A 20 23.68 -1.90 -35.21
CA ILE A 20 22.20 -1.96 -35.14
C ILE A 20 21.73 -3.34 -34.75
N LEU A 21 22.31 -4.42 -35.28
CA LEU A 21 21.94 -5.79 -34.92
C LEU A 21 22.22 -6.08 -33.44
N LEU A 22 23.31 -5.56 -32.86
CA LEU A 22 23.62 -5.67 -31.45
C LEU A 22 22.59 -4.92 -30.61
N LEU A 23 22.22 -3.70 -31.00
CA LEU A 23 21.20 -2.92 -30.29
C LEU A 23 19.83 -3.61 -30.32
N VAL A 24 19.42 -4.15 -31.46
CA VAL A 24 18.18 -4.92 -31.59
C VAL A 24 18.23 -6.19 -30.74
N GLY A 25 19.34 -6.91 -30.75
CA GLY A 25 19.55 -8.10 -29.93
C GLY A 25 19.46 -7.77 -28.42
N MET A 26 20.10 -6.69 -27.99
CA MET A 26 20.00 -6.22 -26.60
C MET A 26 18.56 -5.79 -26.23
N SER A 27 17.88 -5.11 -27.15
CA SER A 27 16.49 -4.71 -26.96
C SER A 27 15.53 -5.91 -26.87
N ALA A 28 15.74 -6.92 -27.72
CA ALA A 28 14.92 -8.14 -27.70
C ALA A 28 15.19 -9.04 -26.47
N SER A 29 16.38 -8.96 -25.88
CA SER A 29 16.70 -9.68 -24.65
C SER A 29 16.24 -8.98 -23.37
N GLN A 30 15.80 -7.72 -23.45
CA GLN A 30 15.10 -7.06 -22.37
C GLN A 30 13.75 -7.76 -22.16
N LYS A 31 13.62 -8.45 -21.05
CA LYS A 31 12.31 -8.93 -20.62
C LYS A 31 11.43 -7.71 -20.37
N ILE A 32 10.61 -7.37 -21.33
CA ILE A 32 9.47 -6.50 -21.11
C ILE A 32 8.50 -7.39 -20.32
N ASP A 33 8.57 -7.32 -19.01
CA ASP A 33 7.48 -7.84 -18.20
C ASP A 33 6.24 -7.08 -18.68
N LEU A 34 5.43 -7.76 -19.44
CA LEU A 34 4.11 -7.28 -19.81
C LEU A 34 3.34 -7.15 -18.49
N VAL A 35 3.25 -5.93 -18.00
CA VAL A 35 2.64 -5.48 -16.74
C VAL A 35 1.13 -5.80 -16.69
N THR A 36 0.60 -6.58 -17.64
CA THR A 36 -0.82 -6.72 -17.88
C THR A 36 -1.56 -7.49 -16.78
N ASP A 37 -0.97 -8.54 -16.23
CA ASP A 37 -1.67 -9.34 -15.21
C ASP A 37 -1.64 -8.66 -13.85
N GLN A 38 -0.49 -8.08 -13.46
CA GLN A 38 -0.37 -7.34 -12.20
C GLN A 38 -1.16 -6.03 -12.21
N TYR A 39 -1.22 -5.34 -13.36
CA TYR A 39 -1.98 -4.09 -13.48
C TYR A 39 -3.49 -4.32 -13.29
N TYR A 40 -4.03 -5.39 -13.86
CA TYR A 40 -5.45 -5.74 -13.70
C TYR A 40 -5.78 -6.12 -12.24
N GLU A 41 -4.90 -6.86 -11.58
CA GLU A 41 -5.07 -7.16 -10.16
C GLU A 41 -4.98 -5.92 -9.26
N GLU A 42 -4.07 -5.01 -9.57
CA GLU A 42 -3.96 -3.73 -8.84
C GLU A 42 -5.19 -2.86 -9.04
N GLU A 43 -5.72 -2.80 -10.27
CA GLU A 43 -6.95 -2.06 -10.57
C GLU A 43 -8.16 -2.64 -9.83
N LEU A 44 -8.29 -3.96 -9.76
CA LEU A 44 -9.33 -4.62 -8.98
C LEU A 44 -9.20 -4.31 -7.48
N ARG A 45 -7.99 -4.32 -6.93
CA ARG A 45 -7.73 -3.95 -5.53
C ARG A 45 -8.07 -2.48 -5.27
N PHE A 46 -7.75 -1.61 -6.22
CA PHE A 46 -8.09 -0.18 -6.12
C PHE A 46 -9.60 0.02 -6.13
N GLN A 47 -10.30 -0.67 -7.02
CA GLN A 47 -11.77 -0.60 -7.10
C GLN A 47 -12.43 -1.16 -5.84
N ASP A 48 -11.91 -2.27 -5.29
CA ASP A 48 -12.38 -2.85 -4.03
C ASP A 48 -12.21 -1.85 -2.86
N LYS A 49 -11.04 -1.20 -2.77
CA LYS A 49 -10.79 -0.16 -1.77
C LYS A 49 -11.75 1.02 -1.90
N ILE A 50 -12.04 1.47 -3.12
CA ILE A 50 -13.00 2.55 -3.37
C ILE A 50 -14.39 2.14 -2.89
N ASN A 51 -14.83 0.93 -3.21
CA ASN A 51 -16.13 0.41 -2.81
C ASN A 51 -16.24 0.33 -1.28
N LYS A 52 -15.25 -0.25 -0.60
CA LYS A 52 -15.16 -0.33 0.86
C LYS A 52 -15.19 1.06 1.52
N THR A 53 -14.48 2.03 0.92
CA THR A 53 -14.47 3.42 1.41
C THR A 53 -15.84 4.06 1.27
N ASN A 54 -16.52 3.84 0.16
CA ASN A 54 -17.87 4.36 -0.07
C ASN A 54 -18.88 3.72 0.89
N HIS A 55 -18.76 2.42 1.16
CA HIS A 55 -19.58 1.74 2.18
C HIS A 55 -19.37 2.38 3.55
N ALA A 56 -18.11 2.63 3.95
CA ALA A 56 -17.80 3.25 5.23
C ALA A 56 -18.36 4.68 5.35
N LYS A 57 -18.32 5.47 4.26
CA LYS A 57 -18.88 6.84 4.22
C LYS A 57 -20.40 6.89 4.23
N ALA A 58 -21.05 5.85 3.75
CA ALA A 58 -22.51 5.74 3.70
C ALA A 58 -23.13 5.35 5.05
N LEU A 59 -22.32 4.97 6.04
CA LEU A 59 -22.81 4.59 7.36
C LEU A 59 -23.39 5.80 8.09
N THR A 60 -24.56 5.63 8.68
CA THR A 60 -25.18 6.64 9.53
C THR A 60 -24.40 6.84 10.83
N ASP A 61 -23.80 5.75 11.32
CA ASP A 61 -22.93 5.71 12.51
C ASP A 61 -21.52 5.30 12.04
N PRO A 62 -20.63 6.27 11.71
CA PRO A 62 -19.32 5.96 11.13
C PRO A 62 -18.34 5.45 12.19
N LEU A 63 -17.37 4.63 11.77
CA LEU A 63 -16.21 4.30 12.58
C LEU A 63 -15.40 5.57 12.86
N VAL A 64 -15.06 5.82 14.12
CA VAL A 64 -14.24 6.95 14.56
C VAL A 64 -13.06 6.47 15.38
N TRP A 65 -11.96 7.22 15.36
CA TRP A 65 -10.80 6.95 16.20
C TRP A 65 -10.29 8.23 16.85
N GLU A 66 -9.67 8.07 17.98
CA GLU A 66 -9.02 9.14 18.72
C GLU A 66 -7.67 8.69 19.29
N VAL A 67 -6.73 9.62 19.34
CA VAL A 67 -5.44 9.38 19.99
C VAL A 67 -5.54 9.89 21.42
N THR A 68 -5.31 9.01 22.38
CA THR A 68 -5.34 9.29 23.81
C THR A 68 -3.98 9.02 24.44
N GLU A 69 -3.77 9.39 25.68
CA GLU A 69 -2.56 9.04 26.44
C GLU A 69 -2.38 7.52 26.58
N GLN A 70 -3.46 6.76 26.56
CA GLN A 70 -3.45 5.30 26.67
C GLN A 70 -3.15 4.60 25.33
N GLY A 71 -3.26 5.32 24.21
CA GLY A 71 -3.06 4.78 22.87
C GLY A 71 -4.09 5.28 21.87
N ILE A 72 -4.34 4.48 20.85
CA ILE A 72 -5.36 4.76 19.83
C ILE A 72 -6.63 4.02 20.22
N ARG A 73 -7.70 4.76 20.46
CA ARG A 73 -9.03 4.20 20.67
C ARG A 73 -9.80 4.23 19.37
N ILE A 74 -10.34 3.10 18.96
CA ILE A 74 -11.16 2.93 17.76
C ILE A 74 -12.56 2.55 18.22
N ASN A 75 -13.56 3.32 17.83
CA ASN A 75 -14.96 3.05 18.12
C ASN A 75 -15.65 2.56 16.84
N TYR A 76 -16.16 1.36 16.89
CA TYR A 76 -16.92 0.74 15.81
C TYR A 76 -18.40 1.11 15.93
N PRO A 77 -19.15 1.12 14.82
CA PRO A 77 -20.56 1.43 14.83
C PRO A 77 -21.36 0.52 15.78
N GLU A 78 -22.18 1.12 16.63
CA GLU A 78 -23.04 0.37 17.60
C GLU A 78 -24.17 -0.40 16.91
N SER A 79 -24.51 -0.01 15.68
CA SER A 79 -25.53 -0.69 14.87
C SER A 79 -25.13 -2.10 14.42
N PHE A 80 -23.85 -2.45 14.53
CA PHE A 80 -23.33 -3.74 14.09
C PHE A 80 -23.14 -4.72 15.25
N SER A 81 -23.27 -6.01 14.94
CA SER A 81 -23.01 -7.06 15.93
C SER A 81 -21.51 -7.23 16.13
N GLU A 82 -21.02 -7.13 17.36
CA GLU A 82 -19.61 -7.33 17.72
C GLU A 82 -19.06 -8.69 17.27
N ASN A 83 -19.86 -9.73 17.35
CA ASN A 83 -19.45 -11.09 16.97
C ASN A 83 -19.13 -11.24 15.49
N ASN A 84 -19.61 -10.31 14.66
CA ASN A 84 -19.42 -10.31 13.21
C ASN A 84 -18.33 -9.33 12.79
N LEU A 85 -17.74 -8.58 13.71
CA LEU A 85 -16.64 -7.65 13.42
C LEU A 85 -15.34 -8.44 13.26
N ALA A 86 -14.73 -8.31 12.11
CA ALA A 86 -13.43 -8.90 11.80
C ALA A 86 -12.65 -7.98 10.89
N GLY A 87 -11.32 -8.15 10.85
CA GLY A 87 -10.49 -7.36 9.97
C GLY A 87 -9.10 -7.07 10.55
N THR A 88 -8.49 -6.02 10.04
CA THR A 88 -7.12 -5.66 10.36
C THR A 88 -6.96 -4.15 10.49
N VAL A 89 -6.29 -3.73 11.54
CA VAL A 89 -5.84 -2.36 11.76
C VAL A 89 -4.35 -2.30 11.49
N LYS A 90 -3.94 -1.54 10.48
CA LYS A 90 -2.53 -1.35 10.11
C LYS A 90 -2.10 0.08 10.41
N LEU A 91 -0.98 0.21 11.08
CA LEU A 91 -0.27 1.46 11.30
C LEU A 91 1.00 1.44 10.46
N TYR A 92 1.01 2.26 9.42
CA TYR A 92 2.13 2.37 8.49
C TYR A 92 2.92 3.65 8.76
N CYS A 93 4.23 3.51 9.00
CA CYS A 93 5.14 4.62 9.23
C CYS A 93 6.00 4.88 7.99
N PRO A 94 5.74 5.95 7.20
CA PRO A 94 6.49 6.19 5.96
C PRO A 94 7.98 6.47 6.14
N SER A 95 8.36 6.93 7.33
CA SER A 95 9.74 7.28 7.65
C SER A 95 10.57 6.10 8.14
N ASP A 96 9.93 5.01 8.59
CA ASP A 96 10.61 3.87 9.19
C ASP A 96 9.69 2.63 9.18
N ASN A 97 9.92 1.75 8.23
CA ASN A 97 9.12 0.53 8.06
C ASN A 97 9.27 -0.49 9.21
N THR A 98 10.30 -0.34 10.04
CA THR A 98 10.47 -1.18 11.24
C THR A 98 9.41 -0.87 12.31
N LYS A 99 8.76 0.29 12.22
CA LYS A 99 7.69 0.74 13.11
C LYS A 99 6.29 0.36 12.64
N ASP A 100 6.19 -0.27 11.48
CA ASP A 100 4.90 -0.77 10.98
C ASP A 100 4.32 -1.79 11.95
N LYS A 101 3.06 -1.60 12.30
CA LYS A 101 2.32 -2.48 13.21
C LYS A 101 1.01 -2.90 12.56
N THR A 102 0.64 -4.13 12.83
CA THR A 102 -0.63 -4.68 12.36
C THR A 102 -1.33 -5.39 13.51
N PHE A 103 -2.59 -5.04 13.73
CA PHE A 103 -3.41 -5.59 14.80
C PHE A 103 -4.69 -6.18 14.21
N PRO A 104 -5.14 -7.33 14.69
CA PRO A 104 -6.46 -7.81 14.32
C PRO A 104 -7.55 -6.91 14.92
N VAL A 105 -8.68 -6.81 14.22
CA VAL A 105 -9.88 -6.17 14.79
C VAL A 105 -10.37 -7.03 15.94
N LYS A 106 -10.40 -6.43 17.14
CA LYS A 106 -10.93 -7.04 18.37
C LYS A 106 -11.64 -5.95 19.16
N SER A 107 -12.96 -5.90 19.04
CA SER A 107 -13.74 -4.94 19.80
C SER A 107 -14.31 -5.57 21.07
N ILE A 108 -14.39 -4.77 22.11
CA ILE A 108 -15.10 -5.05 23.35
C ILE A 108 -16.01 -3.85 23.59
N SER A 109 -17.30 -4.07 23.64
CA SER A 109 -18.30 -2.98 23.73
C SER A 109 -18.11 -1.95 22.61
N HIS A 110 -17.97 -2.43 21.36
CA HIS A 110 -17.73 -1.64 20.12
C HIS A 110 -16.48 -0.76 20.15
N THR A 111 -15.59 -0.98 21.11
CA THR A 111 -14.35 -0.21 21.24
C THR A 111 -13.13 -1.13 21.19
N GLN A 112 -12.10 -0.71 20.49
CA GLN A 112 -10.77 -1.34 20.49
C GLN A 112 -9.74 -0.32 20.92
N LEU A 113 -8.91 -0.67 21.90
CA LEU A 113 -7.77 0.14 22.32
C LEU A 113 -6.46 -0.52 21.86
N ILE A 114 -5.68 0.20 21.06
CA ILE A 114 -4.30 -0.15 20.73
C ILE A 114 -3.43 0.59 21.74
N ALA A 115 -2.80 -0.14 22.64
CA ALA A 115 -2.07 0.46 23.76
C ALA A 115 -0.87 1.28 23.29
N ALA A 116 -0.62 2.41 23.95
CA ALA A 116 0.55 3.27 23.66
C ALA A 116 1.88 2.54 23.91
N SER A 117 1.89 1.49 24.75
CA SER A 117 3.08 0.63 24.95
C SER A 117 3.51 -0.08 23.68
N ASP A 118 2.56 -0.44 22.82
CA ASP A 118 2.78 -1.21 21.59
C ASP A 118 3.14 -0.32 20.41
N LEU A 119 3.11 0.99 20.60
CA LEU A 119 3.36 2.00 19.57
C LEU A 119 4.63 2.79 19.89
N ASP A 120 5.37 3.17 18.85
CA ASP A 120 6.49 4.08 18.96
C ASP A 120 6.05 5.51 18.67
N SER A 121 6.82 6.51 19.14
CA SER A 121 6.55 7.91 18.78
C SER A 121 6.77 8.09 17.27
N GLY A 122 5.83 8.76 16.62
CA GLY A 122 5.92 9.01 15.18
C GLY A 122 4.58 9.38 14.56
N ARG A 123 4.65 9.66 13.28
CA ARG A 123 3.49 9.89 12.43
C ARG A 123 3.17 8.61 11.67
N TYR A 124 1.95 8.15 11.78
CA TYR A 124 1.47 6.93 11.14
C TYR A 124 0.28 7.21 10.24
N TYR A 125 0.18 6.45 9.16
CA TYR A 125 -1.06 6.26 8.43
C TYR A 125 -1.80 5.08 9.05
N LEU A 126 -2.95 5.38 9.67
CA LEU A 126 -3.88 4.39 10.19
C LEU A 126 -4.74 3.90 9.04
N GLN A 127 -4.76 2.60 8.82
CA GLN A 127 -5.57 1.92 7.83
C GLN A 127 -6.37 0.83 8.53
N ILE A 128 -7.68 0.88 8.39
CA ILE A 128 -8.60 -0.07 9.01
C ILE A 128 -9.39 -0.75 7.90
N ASP A 129 -9.06 -1.99 7.62
CA ASP A 129 -9.81 -2.87 6.72
C ASP A 129 -10.66 -3.80 7.59
N TRP A 130 -11.95 -3.59 7.60
CA TRP A 130 -12.85 -4.30 8.50
C TRP A 130 -14.12 -4.72 7.80
N GLN A 131 -14.80 -5.70 8.39
CA GLN A 131 -16.04 -6.24 7.88
C GLN A 131 -17.03 -6.50 9.01
N ASN A 132 -18.30 -6.46 8.66
CA ASN A 132 -19.39 -6.98 9.50
C ASN A 132 -20.22 -7.97 8.69
N GLY A 133 -20.05 -9.25 8.96
CA GLY A 133 -20.65 -10.32 8.18
C GLY A 133 -20.11 -10.35 6.75
N LYS A 134 -20.95 -10.00 5.77
CA LYS A 134 -20.58 -10.02 4.34
C LYS A 134 -20.14 -8.66 3.80
N GLU A 135 -20.41 -7.60 4.53
CA GLU A 135 -20.09 -6.25 4.09
C GLU A 135 -18.71 -5.81 4.60
N THR A 136 -17.96 -5.19 3.70
CA THR A 136 -16.57 -4.79 3.92
C THR A 136 -16.44 -3.28 3.86
N TYR A 137 -15.57 -2.74 4.71
CA TYR A 137 -15.37 -1.31 4.92
C TYR A 137 -13.90 -0.96 4.99
N TRP A 138 -13.57 0.25 4.53
CA TRP A 138 -12.23 0.80 4.62
C TRP A 138 -12.25 2.21 5.21
N ASN A 139 -11.47 2.39 6.27
CA ASN A 139 -11.23 3.69 6.87
C ASN A 139 -9.72 3.96 6.91
N GLU A 140 -9.32 5.18 6.62
CA GLU A 140 -7.92 5.57 6.69
C GLU A 140 -7.78 7.01 7.19
N GLY A 141 -6.66 7.31 7.84
CA GLY A 141 -6.34 8.62 8.32
C GLY A 141 -4.91 8.72 8.85
N VAL A 142 -4.55 9.89 9.34
CA VAL A 142 -3.23 10.15 9.90
C VAL A 142 -3.35 10.29 11.41
N VAL A 143 -2.48 9.60 12.14
CA VAL A 143 -2.36 9.71 13.59
C VAL A 143 -0.92 10.07 13.97
N VAL A 144 -0.76 10.88 14.99
CA VAL A 144 0.54 11.26 15.54
C VAL A 144 0.61 10.77 16.98
N ILE A 145 1.59 9.91 17.25
CA ILE A 145 1.85 9.36 18.58
C ILE A 145 3.01 10.12 19.20
N ASN A 146 2.74 10.80 20.28
CA ASN A 146 3.75 11.48 21.09
C ASN A 146 3.87 10.74 22.42
N LYS A 147 4.93 9.95 22.62
CA LYS A 147 5.26 9.44 23.94
C LYS A 147 5.88 10.59 24.74
N VAL A 148 5.19 11.06 25.75
CA VAL A 148 5.80 11.92 26.76
C VAL A 148 6.86 11.07 27.45
N ALA A 149 8.13 11.46 27.33
CA ALA A 149 9.21 10.83 28.05
C ALA A 149 8.87 10.92 29.55
N LYS A 150 8.59 9.80 30.19
CA LYS A 150 8.53 9.76 31.65
C LYS A 150 9.98 9.99 32.14
N ASN A 151 10.22 11.17 32.66
CA ASN A 151 11.38 11.44 33.52
C ASN A 151 11.28 10.62 34.78
#